data_98ec3220c119aa7d5683a0ed30dbf429
#
_entry.id   98ec3220c119aa7d5683a0ed30dbf429
#
_cell.length_a   1.000
_cell.length_b   1.000
_cell.length_c   1.000
_cell.angle_alpha   90.00
_cell.angle_beta   90.00
_cell.angle_gamma   90.00
#
_symmetry.space_group_name_H-M   'P 1'
#
loop_
_entity.id
_entity.type
_entity.pdbx_description
1 polymer ?
#
loop_
_entity_poly.entity_id
_entity_poly.type
_entity_poly.pdbx_seq_one_letter_code
_entity_poly.pdbx_strand_id
1 'polypeptide(L)'
;MVERNRSGFKYRGNTQPKYERGSILKTANRTKAFVDTLPNTMDTFNNAVDTDMRNSIFDIMEKLQKEEQVTPVTRADGFGATDMAGGDWVNVSTKALMKFEGFRSEPYDDRKKGADKPVWRIGYGSDKYMERGKIFPVTQDTRVNEAQAKQDLDRRIKTDFLPIIKNNIGDSWDGLSNNAKGAIMSITYNYGRVPNRIKDAINTGDVNKISTAIRSLATDDEGINRDRRLAEAELVMLPDFNSDSLMKRRNK
;
A
#
# COMPACT_ATOMS: atom_id res chain seq x y z
N MET A 1 -26.46 -12.12 -13.60
CA MET A 1 -25.68 -12.90 -12.60
C MET A 1 -24.30 -12.28 -12.48
N VAL A 2 -23.94 -11.73 -11.33
CA VAL A 2 -22.65 -11.06 -11.09
C VAL A 2 -21.81 -12.01 -10.25
N GLU A 3 -20.75 -12.53 -10.83
CA GLU A 3 -19.76 -13.35 -10.08
C GLU A 3 -18.96 -12.44 -9.16
N ARG A 4 -18.95 -12.75 -7.87
CA ARG A 4 -18.16 -12.04 -6.85
C ARG A 4 -16.93 -12.86 -6.49
N ASN A 5 -15.77 -12.27 -6.69
CA ASN A 5 -14.52 -12.77 -6.12
C ASN A 5 -14.35 -12.31 -4.67
N ARG A 6 -13.48 -12.98 -3.91
CA ARG A 6 -13.22 -12.83 -2.46
C ARG A 6 -12.77 -11.44 -2.01
N SER A 7 -12.48 -10.51 -2.91
CA SER A 7 -12.26 -9.09 -2.64
C SER A 7 -13.45 -8.34 -3.25
N GLY A 8 -14.34 -7.86 -2.41
CA GLY A 8 -15.53 -7.15 -2.86
C GLY A 8 -15.18 -6.01 -3.80
N PHE A 9 -15.77 -5.98 -4.95
CA PHE A 9 -15.86 -4.99 -6.01
C PHE A 9 -15.12 -5.32 -7.30
N LYS A 10 -15.88 -5.84 -8.27
CA LYS A 10 -15.59 -5.62 -9.69
C LYS A 10 -16.07 -4.23 -10.09
N TYR A 11 -15.14 -3.30 -10.30
CA TYR A 11 -15.42 -2.09 -11.07
C TYR A 11 -15.60 -2.48 -12.54
N ARG A 12 -16.82 -2.30 -13.09
CA ARG A 12 -17.02 -2.28 -14.53
C ARG A 12 -16.79 -0.84 -15.03
N GLY A 13 -15.84 -0.71 -15.94
CA GLY A 13 -15.76 0.43 -16.83
C GLY A 13 -14.43 1.16 -16.76
N ASN A 14 -13.48 0.84 -17.59
CA ASN A 14 -13.00 1.71 -18.64
C ASN A 14 -11.90 1.00 -19.44
N THR A 15 -11.91 1.17 -20.74
CA THR A 15 -10.90 0.70 -21.69
C THR A 15 -9.54 1.26 -21.29
N GLN A 16 -8.67 0.40 -20.78
CA GLN A 16 -7.28 0.68 -20.48
C GLN A 16 -6.53 1.04 -21.77
N PRO A 17 -5.68 2.08 -21.79
CA PRO A 17 -4.73 2.24 -22.88
C PRO A 17 -3.81 1.00 -22.90
N LYS A 18 -3.68 0.39 -24.08
CA LYS A 18 -2.75 -0.71 -24.33
C LYS A 18 -1.32 -0.18 -24.21
N TYR A 19 -0.69 -0.32 -23.05
CA TYR A 19 0.75 -0.15 -22.94
C TYR A 19 1.43 -1.40 -23.48
N GLU A 20 2.25 -1.23 -24.50
CA GLU A 20 3.07 -2.29 -25.06
C GLU A 20 4.07 -2.78 -23.99
N ARG A 21 3.85 -3.98 -23.46
CA ARG A 21 4.72 -4.66 -22.48
C ARG A 21 6.18 -4.80 -22.94
N GLY A 22 6.46 -4.53 -24.22
CA GLY A 22 7.80 -4.73 -24.81
C GLY A 22 8.82 -3.64 -24.52
N SER A 23 8.42 -2.40 -24.19
CA SER A 23 9.37 -1.29 -24.06
C SER A 23 10.00 -1.21 -22.65
N ILE A 24 9.24 -1.46 -21.60
CA ILE A 24 9.72 -1.36 -20.20
C ILE A 24 10.68 -2.51 -19.86
N LEU A 25 10.36 -3.74 -20.29
CA LEU A 25 11.25 -4.90 -20.11
C LEU A 25 12.57 -4.78 -20.87
N LYS A 26 12.56 -4.16 -22.05
CA LYS A 26 13.79 -3.91 -22.83
C LYS A 26 14.69 -2.88 -22.13
N THR A 27 14.13 -1.86 -21.50
CA THR A 27 14.90 -0.83 -20.78
C THR A 27 15.46 -1.42 -19.48
N ALA A 28 14.69 -2.13 -18.69
CA ALA A 28 15.15 -2.76 -17.45
C ALA A 28 16.27 -3.80 -17.70
N ASN A 29 16.15 -4.61 -18.76
CA ASN A 29 17.18 -5.58 -19.12
C ASN A 29 18.47 -4.93 -19.64
N ARG A 30 18.39 -3.78 -20.34
CA ARG A 30 19.55 -3.01 -20.76
C ARG A 30 20.27 -2.36 -19.59
N THR A 31 19.54 -1.82 -18.62
CA THR A 31 20.10 -1.20 -17.41
C THR A 31 20.79 -2.25 -16.55
N LYS A 32 20.18 -3.42 -16.37
CA LYS A 32 20.81 -4.54 -15.63
C LYS A 32 22.09 -5.03 -16.33
N ALA A 33 22.07 -5.24 -17.64
CA ALA A 33 23.23 -5.67 -18.38
C ALA A 33 24.37 -4.62 -18.33
N PHE A 34 24.06 -3.33 -18.28
CA PHE A 34 25.04 -2.26 -18.12
C PHE A 34 25.64 -2.23 -16.71
N VAL A 35 24.83 -2.37 -15.67
CA VAL A 35 25.31 -2.43 -14.28
C VAL A 35 26.18 -3.66 -14.03
N ASP A 36 25.80 -4.82 -14.59
CA ASP A 36 26.54 -6.09 -14.45
C ASP A 36 27.91 -6.07 -15.19
N THR A 37 28.12 -5.09 -16.11
CA THR A 37 29.41 -4.91 -16.83
C THR A 37 30.33 -3.87 -16.18
N LEU A 38 29.90 -3.16 -15.12
CA LEU A 38 30.75 -2.21 -14.41
C LEU A 38 31.78 -2.97 -13.52
N PRO A 39 33.03 -2.48 -13.42
CA PRO A 39 34.05 -3.08 -12.57
C PRO A 39 33.57 -3.14 -11.11
N ASN A 40 33.73 -4.30 -10.48
CA ASN A 40 33.20 -4.60 -9.13
C ASN A 40 33.86 -3.82 -7.98
N THR A 41 34.86 -2.97 -8.25
CA THR A 41 35.50 -2.14 -7.22
C THR A 41 35.66 -0.70 -7.66
N MET A 42 35.37 0.24 -6.75
CA MET A 42 35.55 1.68 -6.95
C MET A 42 37.01 2.03 -7.32
N ASP A 43 38.01 1.29 -6.84
CA ASP A 43 39.41 1.54 -7.14
C ASP A 43 39.76 1.20 -8.59
N THR A 44 39.19 0.13 -9.15
CA THR A 44 39.36 -0.23 -10.56
C THR A 44 38.70 0.82 -11.47
N PHE A 45 37.56 1.33 -11.08
CA PHE A 45 36.83 2.38 -11.79
C PHE A 45 37.59 3.70 -11.77
N ASN A 46 38.16 4.09 -10.63
CA ASN A 46 38.91 5.33 -10.47
C ASN A 46 40.20 5.35 -11.28
N ASN A 47 40.82 4.19 -11.58
CA ASN A 47 42.04 4.08 -12.32
C ASN A 47 41.90 3.82 -13.82
N ALA A 48 40.71 3.39 -14.27
CA ALA A 48 40.45 2.98 -15.67
C ALA A 48 39.71 4.02 -16.52
N VAL A 49 39.18 5.07 -15.91
CA VAL A 49 38.26 6.01 -16.58
C VAL A 49 38.79 7.43 -16.44
N ASP A 50 38.96 8.15 -17.56
CA ASP A 50 39.32 9.56 -17.54
C ASP A 50 38.19 10.45 -16.92
N THR A 51 38.53 11.70 -16.60
CA THR A 51 37.64 12.60 -15.87
C THR A 51 36.35 12.89 -16.65
N ASP A 52 36.43 12.95 -17.98
CA ASP A 52 35.27 13.29 -18.81
C ASP A 52 34.31 12.11 -18.91
N MET A 53 34.83 10.90 -19.03
CA MET A 53 34.01 9.68 -19.01
C MET A 53 33.36 9.48 -17.64
N ARG A 54 34.08 9.79 -16.55
CA ARG A 54 33.56 9.73 -15.18
C ARG A 54 32.39 10.69 -14.99
N ASN A 55 32.54 11.96 -15.42
CA ASN A 55 31.50 12.96 -15.36
C ASN A 55 30.27 12.55 -16.19
N SER A 56 30.50 11.99 -17.38
CA SER A 56 29.42 11.47 -18.23
C SER A 56 28.65 10.32 -17.58
N ILE A 57 29.34 9.42 -16.86
CA ILE A 57 28.71 8.32 -16.12
C ILE A 57 27.90 8.87 -14.93
N PHE A 58 28.44 9.86 -14.19
CA PHE A 58 27.69 10.50 -13.11
C PHE A 58 26.45 11.21 -13.61
N ASP A 59 26.53 11.93 -14.73
CA ASP A 59 25.39 12.58 -15.37
C ASP A 59 24.31 11.57 -15.82
N ILE A 60 24.74 10.43 -16.34
CA ILE A 60 23.82 9.33 -16.72
C ILE A 60 23.18 8.73 -15.46
N MET A 61 23.96 8.46 -14.41
CA MET A 61 23.44 7.94 -13.15
C MET A 61 22.48 8.92 -12.49
N GLU A 62 22.79 10.21 -12.49
CA GLU A 62 21.88 11.25 -11.98
C GLU A 62 20.59 11.36 -12.80
N LYS A 63 20.69 11.26 -14.13
CA LYS A 63 19.51 11.18 -15.02
C LYS A 63 18.68 9.93 -14.76
N LEU A 64 19.32 8.76 -14.61
CA LEU A 64 18.65 7.51 -14.29
C LEU A 64 17.99 7.58 -12.91
N GLN A 65 18.64 8.18 -11.91
CA GLN A 65 18.04 8.39 -10.59
C GLN A 65 16.87 9.39 -10.63
N LYS A 66 16.92 10.40 -11.52
CA LYS A 66 15.79 11.32 -11.75
C LYS A 66 14.66 10.66 -12.56
N GLU A 67 14.98 9.75 -13.47
CA GLU A 67 13.98 8.96 -14.22
C GLU A 67 13.40 7.80 -13.37
N GLU A 68 14.14 7.29 -12.37
CA GLU A 68 13.65 6.36 -11.35
C GLU A 68 12.91 7.06 -10.20
N GLN A 69 12.82 8.38 -10.18
CA GLN A 69 11.76 9.04 -9.41
C GLN A 69 10.43 8.62 -10.05
N VAL A 70 9.99 7.43 -9.65
CA VAL A 70 8.68 6.87 -9.96
C VAL A 70 7.68 7.99 -9.73
N THR A 71 7.15 8.53 -10.82
CA THR A 71 6.02 9.46 -10.73
C THR A 71 4.98 8.78 -9.86
N PRO A 72 4.51 9.42 -8.79
CA PRO A 72 3.52 8.81 -7.90
C PRO A 72 2.39 8.24 -8.76
N VAL A 73 2.07 6.96 -8.59
CA VAL A 73 0.96 6.35 -9.31
C VAL A 73 -0.31 6.99 -8.78
N THR A 74 -0.74 8.05 -9.45
CA THR A 74 -2.06 8.61 -9.21
C THR A 74 -3.09 7.78 -9.97
N ARG A 75 -4.13 7.37 -9.28
CA ARG A 75 -5.30 6.73 -9.90
C ARG A 75 -6.00 7.74 -10.81
N ALA A 76 -6.89 7.27 -11.70
CA ALA A 76 -7.72 8.13 -12.55
C ALA A 76 -8.53 9.17 -11.76
N ASP A 77 -8.79 8.94 -10.46
CA ASP A 77 -9.42 9.86 -9.51
C ASP A 77 -8.42 10.78 -8.77
N GLY A 78 -7.12 10.73 -9.11
CA GLY A 78 -6.07 11.55 -8.54
C GLY A 78 -5.57 11.10 -7.15
N PHE A 79 -6.12 10.02 -6.55
CA PHE A 79 -5.71 9.54 -5.24
C PHE A 79 -4.45 8.68 -5.30
N GLY A 80 -3.44 9.04 -4.53
CA GLY A 80 -2.14 8.35 -4.47
C GLY A 80 -1.62 8.14 -3.06
N ALA A 81 -0.37 7.71 -2.94
CA ALA A 81 0.30 7.45 -1.67
C ALA A 81 0.36 8.70 -0.77
N THR A 82 0.53 9.89 -1.37
CA THR A 82 0.60 11.17 -0.66
C THR A 82 -0.69 11.53 0.07
N ASP A 83 -1.85 11.12 -0.46
CA ASP A 83 -3.15 11.40 0.17
C ASP A 83 -3.38 10.54 1.42
N MET A 84 -2.75 9.37 1.47
CA MET A 84 -2.78 8.48 2.63
C MET A 84 -1.79 8.91 3.71
N ALA A 85 -0.65 9.47 3.32
CA ALA A 85 0.45 9.81 4.21
C ALA A 85 0.09 10.87 5.27
N GLY A 86 0.89 10.90 6.34
CA GLY A 86 0.84 11.91 7.40
C GLY A 86 -0.14 11.62 8.54
N GLY A 87 0.29 12.00 9.73
CA GLY A 87 -0.35 11.67 10.99
C GLY A 87 0.24 10.41 11.63
N ASP A 88 -0.43 9.89 12.65
CA ASP A 88 -0.08 8.61 13.24
C ASP A 88 -0.49 7.44 12.33
N TRP A 89 0.00 6.24 12.63
CA TRP A 89 -0.27 5.04 11.84
C TRP A 89 -1.77 4.69 11.74
N VAL A 90 -2.59 5.03 12.75
CA VAL A 90 -4.04 4.80 12.70
C VAL A 90 -4.67 5.70 11.65
N ASN A 91 -4.28 6.98 11.64
CA ASN A 91 -4.76 7.95 10.66
C ASN A 91 -4.41 7.52 9.22
N VAL A 92 -3.14 7.14 9.00
CA VAL A 92 -2.67 6.62 7.69
C VAL A 92 -3.47 5.39 7.27
N SER A 93 -3.65 4.43 8.19
CA SER A 93 -4.45 3.21 7.93
C SER A 93 -5.90 3.54 7.58
N THR A 94 -6.51 4.44 8.35
CA THR A 94 -7.91 4.83 8.16
C THR A 94 -8.11 5.49 6.80
N LYS A 95 -7.25 6.45 6.41
CA LYS A 95 -7.32 7.08 5.08
C LYS A 95 -7.22 6.06 3.95
N ALA A 96 -6.25 5.12 4.04
CA ALA A 96 -6.08 4.06 3.05
C ALA A 96 -7.32 3.17 2.96
N LEU A 97 -7.83 2.70 4.08
CA LEU A 97 -8.96 1.78 4.12
C LEU A 97 -10.26 2.45 3.69
N MET A 98 -10.54 3.68 4.11
CA MET A 98 -11.70 4.43 3.63
C MET A 98 -11.73 4.52 2.11
N LYS A 99 -10.57 4.77 1.49
CA LYS A 99 -10.46 4.88 0.04
C LYS A 99 -10.63 3.55 -0.69
N PHE A 100 -9.99 2.50 -0.19
CA PHE A 100 -9.97 1.21 -0.91
C PHE A 100 -11.20 0.35 -0.66
N GLU A 101 -11.82 0.44 0.52
CA GLU A 101 -13.00 -0.37 0.85
C GLU A 101 -14.31 0.30 0.41
N GLY A 102 -14.34 1.64 0.34
CA GLY A 102 -15.54 2.41 0.00
C GLY A 102 -16.59 2.38 1.12
N PHE A 103 -17.30 3.50 1.30
CA PHE A 103 -18.34 3.63 2.31
C PHE A 103 -19.70 3.10 1.80
N ARG A 104 -20.41 2.35 2.67
CA ARG A 104 -21.80 1.96 2.47
C ARG A 104 -22.64 2.28 3.71
N SER A 105 -23.66 3.11 3.55
CA SER A 105 -24.61 3.47 4.62
C SER A 105 -25.63 2.38 4.90
N GLU A 106 -25.83 1.46 3.94
CA GLU A 106 -26.78 0.36 3.99
C GLU A 106 -26.09 -1.00 4.01
N PRO A 107 -26.67 -2.00 4.70
CA PRO A 107 -26.09 -3.32 4.75
C PRO A 107 -26.20 -4.03 3.40
N TYR A 108 -25.22 -4.87 3.13
CA TYR A 108 -25.20 -5.77 1.99
C TYR A 108 -24.85 -7.18 2.42
N ASP A 109 -25.37 -8.15 1.70
CA ASP A 109 -25.12 -9.55 1.95
C ASP A 109 -23.80 -9.99 1.29
N ASP A 110 -22.82 -10.37 2.09
CA ASP A 110 -21.47 -10.82 1.69
C ASP A 110 -21.30 -12.34 1.85
N ARG A 111 -22.41 -13.09 1.89
CA ARG A 111 -22.33 -14.55 2.00
C ARG A 111 -21.65 -15.19 0.81
N LYS A 112 -20.91 -16.25 1.08
CA LYS A 112 -20.34 -17.09 0.02
C LYS A 112 -21.46 -17.81 -0.74
N LYS A 113 -21.25 -18.01 -2.04
CA LYS A 113 -22.18 -18.81 -2.86
C LYS A 113 -22.41 -20.18 -2.21
N GLY A 114 -23.67 -20.53 -1.97
CA GLY A 114 -24.09 -21.78 -1.30
C GLY A 114 -24.18 -21.72 0.22
N ALA A 115 -23.97 -20.58 0.84
CA ALA A 115 -24.22 -20.41 2.28
C ALA A 115 -25.72 -20.13 2.55
N ASP A 116 -26.29 -20.82 3.54
CA ASP A 116 -27.73 -20.73 3.86
C ASP A 116 -28.13 -19.43 4.54
N LYS A 117 -27.21 -18.81 5.29
CA LYS A 117 -27.48 -17.59 6.05
C LYS A 117 -26.78 -16.39 5.47
N PRO A 118 -27.44 -15.20 5.44
CA PRO A 118 -26.80 -13.98 5.03
C PRO A 118 -25.68 -13.56 5.97
N VAL A 119 -24.63 -12.96 5.40
CA VAL A 119 -23.53 -12.32 6.14
C VAL A 119 -23.63 -10.83 5.88
N TRP A 120 -24.31 -10.12 6.79
CA TRP A 120 -24.53 -8.69 6.64
C TRP A 120 -23.25 -7.90 6.94
N ARG A 121 -22.92 -6.97 6.04
CA ARG A 121 -21.82 -6.02 6.22
C ARG A 121 -22.28 -4.61 5.92
N ILE A 122 -21.62 -3.61 6.56
CA ILE A 122 -21.96 -2.19 6.44
C ILE A 122 -20.69 -1.33 6.56
N GLY A 123 -20.78 -0.06 6.30
CA GLY A 123 -19.69 0.89 6.44
C GLY A 123 -18.52 0.54 5.51
N TYR A 124 -17.37 0.29 6.07
CA TYR A 124 -16.17 -0.15 5.38
C TYR A 124 -15.97 -1.68 5.48
N GLY A 125 -17.03 -2.45 5.22
CA GLY A 125 -16.98 -3.91 5.19
C GLY A 125 -17.07 -4.58 6.56
N SER A 126 -17.65 -3.94 7.57
CA SER A 126 -17.80 -4.49 8.92
C SER A 126 -19.05 -5.34 9.07
N ASP A 127 -18.97 -6.42 9.84
CA ASP A 127 -20.09 -7.23 10.32
C ASP A 127 -20.67 -6.71 11.66
N LYS A 128 -20.08 -5.64 12.19
CA LYS A 128 -20.49 -4.96 13.42
C LYS A 128 -20.53 -3.46 13.20
N TYR A 129 -21.20 -2.74 14.09
CA TYR A 129 -21.19 -1.28 14.11
C TYR A 129 -21.17 -0.78 15.55
N MET A 130 -20.71 0.46 15.72
CA MET A 130 -20.70 1.14 17.01
C MET A 130 -21.85 2.13 17.11
N GLU A 131 -22.60 2.03 18.22
CA GLU A 131 -23.61 3.00 18.60
C GLU A 131 -23.50 3.30 20.09
N ARG A 132 -23.38 4.60 20.45
CA ARG A 132 -23.26 5.06 21.86
C ARG A 132 -22.21 4.29 22.67
N GLY A 133 -21.07 4.00 22.05
CA GLY A 133 -19.96 3.28 22.70
C GLY A 133 -20.14 1.77 22.84
N LYS A 134 -21.23 1.20 22.33
CA LYS A 134 -21.48 -0.24 22.33
C LYS A 134 -21.37 -0.81 20.92
N ILE A 135 -20.99 -2.09 20.83
CA ILE A 135 -20.82 -2.82 19.58
C ILE A 135 -22.04 -3.73 19.37
N PHE A 136 -22.61 -3.66 18.18
CA PHE A 136 -23.77 -4.46 17.78
C PHE A 136 -23.48 -5.20 16.48
N PRO A 137 -24.07 -6.39 16.25
CA PRO A 137 -24.00 -7.07 14.96
C PRO A 137 -24.79 -6.31 13.90
N VAL A 138 -24.33 -6.37 12.66
CA VAL A 138 -25.07 -5.80 11.52
C VAL A 138 -26.26 -6.70 11.18
N THR A 139 -27.42 -6.09 11.00
CA THR A 139 -28.65 -6.73 10.52
C THR A 139 -29.09 -6.10 9.20
N GLN A 140 -30.12 -6.64 8.56
CA GLN A 140 -30.68 -6.09 7.33
C GLN A 140 -31.18 -4.64 7.48
N ASP A 141 -31.61 -4.27 8.70
CA ASP A 141 -32.20 -2.97 9.00
C ASP A 141 -31.19 -1.94 9.54
N THR A 142 -29.93 -2.37 9.74
CA THR A 142 -28.87 -1.48 10.25
C THR A 142 -28.61 -0.34 9.27
N ARG A 143 -28.45 0.88 9.80
CA ARG A 143 -28.04 2.06 9.03
C ARG A 143 -26.94 2.77 9.79
N VAL A 144 -25.91 3.21 9.08
CA VAL A 144 -24.80 4.00 9.65
C VAL A 144 -24.50 5.20 8.77
N ASN A 145 -24.09 6.29 9.41
CA ASN A 145 -23.45 7.39 8.69
C ASN A 145 -21.93 7.16 8.61
N GLU A 146 -21.26 7.97 7.81
CA GLU A 146 -19.83 7.83 7.57
C GLU A 146 -18.99 8.00 8.85
N ALA A 147 -19.40 8.89 9.75
CA ALA A 147 -18.70 9.10 11.03
C ALA A 147 -18.79 7.85 11.93
N GLN A 148 -19.94 7.20 12.01
CA GLN A 148 -20.11 5.95 12.74
C GLN A 148 -19.29 4.81 12.10
N ALA A 149 -19.30 4.71 10.78
CA ALA A 149 -18.51 3.72 10.05
C ALA A 149 -17.00 3.94 10.24
N LYS A 150 -16.53 5.19 10.21
CA LYS A 150 -15.13 5.54 10.51
C LYS A 150 -14.76 5.18 11.96
N GLN A 151 -15.63 5.45 12.91
CA GLN A 151 -15.39 5.10 14.32
C GLN A 151 -15.25 3.59 14.51
N ASP A 152 -16.08 2.77 13.85
CA ASP A 152 -15.94 1.32 13.85
C ASP A 152 -14.66 0.86 13.14
N LEU A 153 -14.30 1.50 12.02
CA LEU A 153 -13.04 1.21 11.32
C LEU A 153 -11.82 1.46 12.21
N ASP A 154 -11.76 2.61 12.89
CA ASP A 154 -10.68 2.96 13.82
C ASP A 154 -10.59 1.95 14.98
N ARG A 155 -11.71 1.45 15.48
CA ARG A 155 -11.77 0.37 16.46
C ARG A 155 -11.17 -0.91 15.88
N ARG A 156 -11.65 -1.37 14.73
CA ARG A 156 -11.22 -2.62 14.09
C ARG A 156 -9.72 -2.63 13.79
N ILE A 157 -9.17 -1.51 13.30
CA ILE A 157 -7.73 -1.34 13.09
C ILE A 157 -6.96 -1.70 14.37
N LYS A 158 -7.42 -1.23 15.52
CA LYS A 158 -6.73 -1.40 16.81
C LYS A 158 -7.01 -2.75 17.48
N THR A 159 -8.26 -3.22 17.42
CA THR A 159 -8.70 -4.39 18.22
C THR A 159 -8.73 -5.69 17.43
N ASP A 160 -8.99 -5.62 16.11
CA ASP A 160 -9.18 -6.82 15.31
C ASP A 160 -7.93 -7.11 14.45
N PHE A 161 -7.32 -6.11 13.81
CA PHE A 161 -6.23 -6.29 12.86
C PHE A 161 -4.83 -6.10 13.45
N LEU A 162 -4.63 -5.15 14.36
CA LEU A 162 -3.31 -4.96 15.00
C LEU A 162 -2.82 -6.23 15.72
N PRO A 163 -3.65 -6.99 16.45
CA PRO A 163 -3.21 -8.26 17.03
C PRO A 163 -2.76 -9.28 15.98
N ILE A 164 -3.44 -9.35 14.83
CA ILE A 164 -3.04 -10.23 13.73
C ILE A 164 -1.64 -9.84 13.25
N ILE A 165 -1.38 -8.54 13.04
CA ILE A 165 -0.08 -8.05 12.59
C ILE A 165 0.99 -8.39 13.64
N LYS A 166 0.77 -8.04 14.91
CA LYS A 166 1.74 -8.29 15.99
C LYS A 166 2.05 -9.78 16.17
N ASN A 167 1.07 -10.65 16.00
CA ASN A 167 1.28 -12.11 16.02
C ASN A 167 2.12 -12.60 14.81
N ASN A 168 2.13 -11.87 13.70
CA ASN A 168 2.87 -12.25 12.49
C ASN A 168 4.30 -11.72 12.48
N ILE A 169 4.54 -10.47 12.92
CA ILE A 169 5.83 -9.77 12.79
C ILE A 169 6.44 -9.31 14.12
N GLY A 170 5.74 -9.52 15.24
CA GLY A 170 6.24 -9.22 16.60
C GLY A 170 6.68 -7.76 16.76
N ASP A 171 7.81 -7.59 17.44
CA ASP A 171 8.39 -6.27 17.77
C ASP A 171 8.87 -5.50 16.53
N SER A 172 9.04 -6.16 15.38
CA SER A 172 9.35 -5.47 14.12
C SER A 172 8.31 -4.42 13.75
N TRP A 173 7.06 -4.58 14.22
CA TRP A 173 6.01 -3.57 14.06
C TRP A 173 6.41 -2.20 14.62
N ASP A 174 6.98 -2.17 15.82
CA ASP A 174 7.25 -0.92 16.53
C ASP A 174 8.36 -0.10 15.84
N GLY A 175 9.29 -0.75 15.15
CA GLY A 175 10.35 -0.12 14.36
C GLY A 175 9.93 0.44 13.00
N LEU A 176 8.70 0.18 12.53
CA LEU A 176 8.23 0.69 11.24
C LEU A 176 7.79 2.15 11.33
N SER A 177 7.93 2.89 10.23
CA SER A 177 7.36 4.22 10.06
C SER A 177 5.82 4.19 10.13
N ASN A 178 5.16 5.32 10.42
CA ASN A 178 3.71 5.40 10.41
C ASN A 178 3.11 5.07 9.04
N ASN A 179 3.79 5.51 7.98
CA ASN A 179 3.39 5.21 6.60
C ASN A 179 3.51 3.71 6.29
N ALA A 180 4.60 3.07 6.70
CA ALA A 180 4.78 1.62 6.54
C ALA A 180 3.74 0.83 7.35
N LYS A 181 3.46 1.23 8.59
CA LYS A 181 2.40 0.65 9.42
C LYS A 181 1.03 0.74 8.74
N GLY A 182 0.71 1.90 8.16
CA GLY A 182 -0.54 2.10 7.42
C GLY A 182 -0.67 1.19 6.20
N ALA A 183 0.38 1.06 5.40
CA ALA A 183 0.41 0.17 4.24
C ALA A 183 0.23 -1.31 4.65
N ILE A 184 0.95 -1.77 5.68
CA ILE A 184 0.85 -3.14 6.18
C ILE A 184 -0.54 -3.42 6.76
N MET A 185 -1.12 -2.45 7.47
CA MET A 185 -2.50 -2.55 7.96
C MET A 185 -3.50 -2.71 6.81
N SER A 186 -3.38 -1.90 5.75
CA SER A 186 -4.23 -1.99 4.55
C SER A 186 -4.12 -3.37 3.87
N ILE A 187 -2.90 -3.89 3.75
CA ILE A 187 -2.66 -5.23 3.21
C ILE A 187 -3.29 -6.30 4.11
N THR A 188 -3.06 -6.21 5.42
CA THR A 188 -3.59 -7.19 6.38
C THR A 188 -5.11 -7.20 6.41
N TYR A 189 -5.74 -6.04 6.30
CA TYR A 189 -7.20 -5.90 6.20
C TYR A 189 -7.77 -6.66 4.98
N ASN A 190 -7.09 -6.55 3.84
CA ASN A 190 -7.53 -7.18 2.61
C ASN A 190 -7.27 -8.70 2.58
N TYR A 191 -6.11 -9.15 3.09
CA TYR A 191 -5.72 -10.58 3.08
C TYR A 191 -6.19 -11.35 4.32
N GLY A 192 -6.59 -10.66 5.41
CA GLY A 192 -6.86 -11.27 6.72
C GLY A 192 -5.59 -11.75 7.45
N ARG A 193 -4.41 -11.47 6.92
CA ARG A 193 -3.09 -11.83 7.47
C ARG A 193 -1.99 -10.98 6.85
N VAL A 194 -0.80 -10.96 7.46
CA VAL A 194 0.41 -10.44 6.79
C VAL A 194 0.94 -11.53 5.84
N PRO A 195 1.00 -11.28 4.51
CA PRO A 195 1.58 -12.26 3.58
C PRO A 195 3.04 -12.57 3.91
N ASN A 196 3.48 -13.84 3.74
CA ASN A 196 4.84 -14.26 4.11
C ASN A 196 5.93 -13.40 3.46
N ARG A 197 5.79 -13.07 2.16
CA ARG A 197 6.78 -12.22 1.46
C ARG A 197 6.93 -10.82 2.08
N ILE A 198 5.86 -10.28 2.69
CA ILE A 198 5.92 -9.01 3.42
C ILE A 198 6.59 -9.20 4.77
N LYS A 199 6.24 -10.26 5.50
CA LYS A 199 6.90 -10.62 6.77
C LYS A 199 8.41 -10.80 6.58
N ASP A 200 8.83 -11.53 5.54
CA ASP A 200 10.24 -11.78 5.25
C ASP A 200 10.98 -10.46 4.93
N ALA A 201 10.34 -9.56 4.16
CA ALA A 201 10.91 -8.25 3.87
C ALA A 201 11.03 -7.36 5.11
N ILE A 202 10.03 -7.34 5.99
CA ILE A 202 10.04 -6.58 7.26
C ILE A 202 11.20 -7.05 8.15
N ASN A 203 11.44 -8.36 8.24
CA ASN A 203 12.51 -8.93 9.04
C ASN A 203 13.92 -8.49 8.56
N THR A 204 14.08 -7.99 7.35
CA THR A 204 15.35 -7.43 6.87
C THR A 204 15.61 -6.01 7.36
N GLY A 205 14.61 -5.30 7.86
CA GLY A 205 14.69 -3.87 8.21
C GLY A 205 14.86 -2.92 7.02
N ASP A 206 14.86 -3.43 5.78
CA ASP A 206 15.09 -2.65 4.56
C ASP A 206 13.74 -2.19 3.95
N VAL A 207 13.51 -0.88 3.97
CA VAL A 207 12.30 -0.26 3.45
C VAL A 207 12.10 -0.52 1.95
N ASN A 208 13.18 -0.60 1.17
CA ASN A 208 13.11 -0.89 -0.27
C ASN A 208 12.64 -2.33 -0.50
N LYS A 209 13.10 -3.28 0.31
CA LYS A 209 12.63 -4.66 0.24
C LYS A 209 11.16 -4.78 0.62
N ILE A 210 10.70 -4.03 1.62
CA ILE A 210 9.28 -3.97 1.99
C ILE A 210 8.45 -3.44 0.82
N SER A 211 8.82 -2.30 0.23
CA SER A 211 8.14 -1.73 -0.92
C SER A 211 8.12 -2.71 -2.11
N THR A 212 9.25 -3.35 -2.42
CA THR A 212 9.36 -4.35 -3.50
C THR A 212 8.45 -5.55 -3.25
N ALA A 213 8.41 -6.06 -2.01
CA ALA A 213 7.52 -7.17 -1.65
C ALA A 213 6.04 -6.79 -1.80
N ILE A 214 5.65 -5.56 -1.43
CA ILE A 214 4.29 -5.06 -1.64
C ILE A 214 3.97 -4.94 -3.14
N ARG A 215 4.88 -4.38 -3.94
CA ARG A 215 4.70 -4.31 -5.41
C ARG A 215 4.49 -5.68 -6.02
N SER A 216 5.16 -6.72 -5.53
CA SER A 216 4.98 -8.07 -6.04
C SER A 216 3.57 -8.65 -5.82
N LEU A 217 2.79 -8.10 -4.86
CA LEU A 217 1.39 -8.46 -4.68
C LEU A 217 0.47 -7.89 -5.78
N ALA A 218 0.95 -6.95 -6.59
CA ALA A 218 0.16 -6.31 -7.65
C ALA A 218 -0.29 -7.27 -8.76
N THR A 219 0.33 -8.44 -8.85
CA THR A 219 -0.03 -9.49 -9.81
C THR A 219 -0.87 -10.61 -9.20
N ASP A 220 -1.08 -10.60 -7.88
CA ASP A 220 -1.93 -11.56 -7.21
C ASP A 220 -3.40 -11.35 -7.65
N ASP A 221 -4.20 -12.41 -7.63
CA ASP A 221 -5.61 -12.38 -8.00
C ASP A 221 -5.86 -11.68 -9.36
N GLU A 222 -5.07 -12.02 -10.38
CA GLU A 222 -5.16 -11.46 -11.74
C GLU A 222 -5.00 -9.92 -11.79
N GLY A 223 -4.38 -9.34 -10.77
CA GLY A 223 -4.11 -7.91 -10.69
C GLY A 223 -5.32 -7.06 -10.27
N ILE A 224 -6.36 -7.65 -9.70
CA ILE A 224 -7.57 -6.93 -9.25
C ILE A 224 -7.22 -5.78 -8.29
N ASN A 225 -6.23 -5.99 -7.41
CA ASN A 225 -5.76 -5.01 -6.44
C ASN A 225 -4.48 -4.27 -6.88
N ARG A 226 -4.12 -4.30 -8.17
CA ARG A 226 -2.84 -3.77 -8.66
C ARG A 226 -2.58 -2.34 -8.22
N ASP A 227 -3.50 -1.43 -8.48
CA ASP A 227 -3.32 -0.01 -8.16
C ASP A 227 -3.24 0.25 -6.66
N ARG A 228 -4.02 -0.50 -5.86
CA ARG A 228 -3.92 -0.50 -4.39
C ARG A 228 -2.52 -0.90 -3.94
N ARG A 229 -1.97 -2.00 -4.45
CA ARG A 229 -0.63 -2.50 -4.09
C ARG A 229 0.48 -1.51 -4.47
N LEU A 230 0.36 -0.87 -5.63
CA LEU A 230 1.32 0.14 -6.06
C LEU A 230 1.29 1.36 -5.13
N ALA A 231 0.11 1.88 -4.78
CA ALA A 231 -0.01 3.00 -3.85
C ALA A 231 0.47 2.65 -2.43
N GLU A 232 0.19 1.44 -1.94
CA GLU A 232 0.70 0.95 -0.65
C GLU A 232 2.23 0.81 -0.65
N ALA A 233 2.82 0.35 -1.75
CA ALA A 233 4.27 0.25 -1.89
C ALA A 233 4.96 1.62 -1.92
N GLU A 234 4.36 2.61 -2.56
CA GLU A 234 4.83 3.99 -2.56
C GLU A 234 4.70 4.62 -1.17
N LEU A 235 3.59 4.38 -0.48
CA LEU A 235 3.35 4.88 0.87
C LEU A 235 4.47 4.49 1.84
N VAL A 236 4.97 3.26 1.76
CA VAL A 236 6.11 2.80 2.58
C VAL A 236 7.37 3.64 2.36
N MET A 237 7.58 4.15 1.15
CA MET A 237 8.75 4.95 0.79
C MET A 237 8.66 6.42 1.20
N LEU A 238 7.47 6.91 1.54
CA LEU A 238 7.27 8.29 1.94
C LEU A 238 7.82 8.52 3.37
N PRO A 239 8.52 9.65 3.61
CA PRO A 239 8.96 10.01 4.95
C PRO A 239 7.74 10.27 5.85
N ASP A 240 7.87 9.94 7.15
CA ASP A 240 6.89 10.36 8.14
C ASP A 240 6.93 11.88 8.28
N PHE A 241 5.86 12.55 7.86
CA PHE A 241 5.70 13.97 8.12
C PHE A 241 5.31 14.18 9.60
N ASN A 242 6.30 14.42 10.44
CA ASN A 242 6.06 14.91 11.79
C ASN A 242 5.81 16.43 11.72
N SER A 243 4.63 16.87 12.11
CA SER A 243 4.29 18.30 12.26
C SER A 243 5.30 19.05 13.12
N ASP A 244 5.93 18.36 14.08
CA ASP A 244 6.98 18.90 14.96
C ASP A 244 8.29 19.27 14.22
N SER A 245 8.57 18.63 13.09
CA SER A 245 9.76 18.95 12.29
C SER A 245 9.61 20.26 11.51
N LEU A 246 8.39 20.64 11.17
CA LEU A 246 8.08 21.93 10.52
C LEU A 246 8.11 23.09 11.49
N MET A 247 7.71 22.88 12.74
CA MET A 247 7.76 23.92 13.79
C MET A 247 9.21 24.26 14.18
N LYS A 248 10.11 23.26 14.22
CA LYS A 248 11.54 23.47 14.53
C LYS A 248 12.30 24.23 13.45
N ARG A 249 11.83 24.24 12.20
CA ARG A 249 12.46 25.00 11.09
C ARG A 249 12.02 26.46 11.04
N ARG A 250 10.88 26.81 11.66
CA ARG A 250 10.38 28.20 11.72
C ARG A 250 11.02 29.05 12.81
N ASN A 251 11.70 28.42 13.76
CA ASN A 251 12.31 29.07 14.93
C ASN A 251 13.86 29.08 14.87
N LYS A 252 14.43 28.92 13.69
CA LYS A 252 15.84 29.18 13.36
C LYS A 252 15.90 30.23 12.24
#